data_4a2a2fc2a3c342a9c1d8f4e9688394dc
#
_entry.id   4a2a2fc2a3c342a9c1d8f4e9688394dc
#
_cell.length_a   1.000
_cell.length_b   1.000
_cell.length_c   1.000
_cell.angle_alpha   90.00
_cell.angle_beta   90.00
_cell.angle_gamma   90.00
#
_symmetry.space_group_name_H-M   'P 1'
#
loop_
_entity.id
_entity.type
_entity.pdbx_description
1 polymer ?
#
loop_
_entity_poly.entity_id
_entity_poly.type
_entity_poly.pdbx_seq_one_letter_code
_entity_poly.pdbx_strand_id
1 'polypeptide(L)'
;ADFHHGGEKPRPANVESPPASQPELVAPAQKPWWLNWRWGAGLLASLVIAAGIAKLSSCSPPPTPPPPLPTTPPPRSGPPTNPQAGQTYTEPLSGMGFVWIGSACFAMGSAETERDRSANEIPHQVCPKGFWMAKYEATNAQYQRFDANHDSGSYEPYSLNAADQPVVRVSWQEAVAFADWLSTKTQSRFRLPTEAEWEYAARGGRLHSRYWDDDPKQACRYANIYDETARKAKPFNWANYPCEDGQVVVAPVGQYTANGFGLYDMLGNVAEWTCSEYDNTYTGGESRCADRGATAGGRRVLRGGSWSDYPGLVRFAYRFPAAPEYRKFDLGFRLVLEP
;
A
#
# COMPACT_ATOMS: atom_id res chain seq x y z
N ALA A 1 7.26 -47.36 -52.25
CA ALA A 1 7.81 -46.10 -52.76
C ALA A 1 7.81 -45.12 -51.59
N ASP A 2 9.01 -44.89 -51.08
CA ASP A 2 9.32 -44.00 -49.98
C ASP A 2 9.08 -42.53 -50.36
N PHE A 3 8.58 -41.75 -49.41
CA PHE A 3 8.94 -40.34 -49.26
C PHE A 3 8.91 -39.94 -47.76
N HIS A 4 10.12 -39.83 -47.17
CA HIS A 4 10.40 -39.08 -45.95
C HIS A 4 10.22 -37.59 -46.21
N HIS A 5 9.45 -36.91 -45.33
CA HIS A 5 9.60 -35.48 -45.10
C HIS A 5 9.80 -35.24 -43.57
N GLY A 6 11.04 -34.94 -43.26
CA GLY A 6 11.42 -34.41 -41.94
C GLY A 6 10.92 -32.99 -41.80
N GLY A 7 10.07 -32.75 -40.79
CA GLY A 7 9.66 -31.44 -40.34
C GLY A 7 10.49 -31.07 -39.12
N GLU A 8 11.37 -30.11 -39.30
CA GLU A 8 12.19 -29.52 -38.23
C GLU A 8 11.30 -28.72 -37.27
N LYS A 9 11.35 -29.03 -35.99
CA LYS A 9 10.67 -28.25 -34.96
C LYS A 9 11.45 -26.93 -34.74
N PRO A 10 10.78 -25.76 -34.66
CA PRO A 10 11.45 -24.50 -34.35
C PRO A 10 11.99 -24.54 -32.93
N ARG A 11 13.24 -24.10 -32.74
CA ARG A 11 13.88 -23.88 -31.45
C ARG A 11 13.17 -22.74 -30.70
N PRO A 12 13.02 -22.84 -29.36
CA PRO A 12 12.54 -21.71 -28.58
C PRO A 12 13.57 -20.56 -28.63
N ALA A 13 13.08 -19.35 -28.86
CA ALA A 13 13.89 -18.13 -28.84
C ALA A 13 14.55 -17.95 -27.44
N ASN A 14 15.85 -17.70 -27.46
CA ASN A 14 16.59 -17.27 -26.27
C ASN A 14 16.03 -15.95 -25.77
N VAL A 15 15.48 -15.94 -24.56
CA VAL A 15 15.16 -14.72 -23.82
C VAL A 15 16.50 -14.23 -23.23
N GLU A 16 17.09 -13.23 -23.85
CA GLU A 16 18.24 -12.52 -23.32
C GLU A 16 17.83 -11.79 -22.05
N SER A 17 18.64 -11.99 -20.99
CA SER A 17 18.55 -11.25 -19.74
C SER A 17 18.89 -9.77 -19.99
N PRO A 18 18.23 -8.81 -19.34
CA PRO A 18 18.58 -7.39 -19.50
C PRO A 18 20.00 -7.11 -18.97
N PRO A 19 20.73 -6.17 -19.62
CA PRO A 19 22.11 -5.87 -19.25
C PRO A 19 22.20 -5.27 -17.84
N ALA A 20 23.27 -5.65 -17.14
CA ALA A 20 23.63 -5.14 -15.82
C ALA A 20 23.81 -3.62 -15.85
N SER A 21 23.21 -2.93 -14.88
CA SER A 21 23.33 -1.49 -14.67
C SER A 21 24.78 -1.06 -14.45
N GLN A 22 25.21 -0.03 -15.16
CA GLN A 22 26.50 0.64 -14.97
C GLN A 22 26.53 1.39 -13.63
N PRO A 23 27.71 1.55 -12.99
CA PRO A 23 27.80 2.26 -11.71
C PRO A 23 27.60 3.77 -11.90
N GLU A 24 26.76 4.35 -11.04
CA GLU A 24 26.54 5.80 -10.95
C GLU A 24 27.79 6.54 -10.52
N LEU A 25 28.14 7.59 -11.27
CA LEU A 25 29.16 8.57 -10.92
C LEU A 25 28.65 9.47 -9.79
N VAL A 26 29.30 9.39 -8.64
CA VAL A 26 29.05 10.23 -7.48
C VAL A 26 29.46 11.67 -7.78
N ALA A 27 28.52 12.61 -7.79
CA ALA A 27 28.79 14.05 -7.88
C ALA A 27 29.20 14.61 -6.50
N PRO A 28 30.12 15.61 -6.43
CA PRO A 28 30.61 16.13 -5.17
C PRO A 28 29.55 16.97 -4.42
N ALA A 29 29.54 16.83 -3.10
CA ALA A 29 28.66 17.50 -2.16
C ALA A 29 28.68 19.03 -2.25
N GLN A 30 27.54 19.65 -2.48
CA GLN A 30 27.37 21.11 -2.38
C GLN A 30 27.14 21.52 -0.93
N LYS A 31 27.80 22.61 -0.51
CA LYS A 31 27.72 23.19 0.84
C LYS A 31 26.37 23.86 1.08
N PRO A 32 25.77 23.78 2.27
CA PRO A 32 24.46 24.35 2.56
C PRO A 32 24.48 25.89 2.65
N TRP A 33 23.45 26.50 2.10
CA TRP A 33 23.25 27.95 1.87
C TRP A 33 22.96 28.78 3.15
N TRP A 34 22.86 28.19 4.32
CA TRP A 34 22.48 28.89 5.56
C TRP A 34 23.65 29.54 6.32
N LEU A 35 24.89 29.61 5.77
CA LEU A 35 26.08 30.07 6.47
C LEU A 35 26.42 31.57 6.24
N ASN A 36 25.50 32.43 5.81
CA ASN A 36 25.76 33.85 5.62
C ASN A 36 24.68 34.72 6.24
N TRP A 37 24.70 34.87 7.57
CA TRP A 37 24.13 36.05 8.21
C TRP A 37 24.93 36.45 9.44
N ARG A 38 25.79 37.47 9.23
CA ARG A 38 26.50 38.17 10.31
C ARG A 38 26.08 39.64 10.34
N TRP A 39 25.53 40.04 11.54
CA TRP A 39 25.60 41.32 12.22
C TRP A 39 25.11 42.61 11.53
N GLY A 40 24.05 43.19 12.12
CA GLY A 40 23.72 44.61 12.03
C GLY A 40 23.02 45.05 13.30
N ALA A 41 23.78 45.61 14.25
CA ALA A 41 23.25 46.26 15.44
C ALA A 41 22.73 47.65 15.12
N GLY A 42 21.58 48.05 15.71
CA GLY A 42 21.07 49.39 15.66
C GLY A 42 20.17 49.70 16.84
N LEU A 43 20.73 50.38 17.84
CA LEU A 43 20.04 51.00 18.98
C LEU A 43 19.18 52.17 18.53
N LEU A 44 17.94 52.26 19.02
CA LEU A 44 17.25 53.54 19.26
C LEU A 44 16.32 53.41 20.47
N ALA A 45 16.69 54.12 21.54
CA ALA A 45 15.89 54.37 22.72
C ALA A 45 14.86 55.47 22.43
N SER A 46 13.62 55.30 22.89
CA SER A 46 12.66 56.38 23.01
C SER A 46 11.89 56.24 24.34
N LEU A 47 12.18 57.15 25.24
CA LEU A 47 11.43 57.39 26.47
C LEU A 47 10.06 58.00 26.16
N VAL A 48 8.99 57.46 26.70
CA VAL A 48 7.71 58.15 26.85
C VAL A 48 7.24 58.00 28.29
N ILE A 49 7.17 59.13 28.97
CA ILE A 49 6.59 59.33 30.28
C ILE A 49 5.07 59.36 30.10
N ALA A 50 4.29 58.57 30.80
CA ALA A 50 2.87 58.67 30.90
C ALA A 50 2.43 58.66 32.35
N ALA A 51 1.68 59.73 32.67
CA ALA A 51 1.15 60.05 34.00
C ALA A 51 0.12 59.02 34.51
N GLY A 52 0.12 58.81 35.82
CA GLY A 52 -0.77 57.89 36.51
C GLY A 52 -2.22 58.39 36.60
N ILE A 53 -3.14 57.44 36.47
CA ILE A 53 -4.50 57.52 36.99
C ILE A 53 -4.73 56.27 37.83
N ALA A 54 -4.78 56.40 39.14
CA ALA A 54 -5.18 55.36 40.06
C ALA A 54 -6.68 55.09 39.91
N LYS A 55 -7.06 53.93 39.37
CA LYS A 55 -8.40 53.37 39.51
C LYS A 55 -8.35 52.29 40.61
N LEU A 56 -9.12 52.47 41.62
CA LEU A 56 -9.44 51.50 42.65
C LEU A 56 -10.12 50.28 41.97
N SER A 57 -9.43 49.20 41.83
CA SER A 57 -9.99 47.93 41.36
C SER A 57 -10.47 47.11 42.56
N SER A 58 -11.75 46.82 42.59
CA SER A 58 -12.37 45.87 43.46
C SER A 58 -11.72 44.46 43.25
N CYS A 59 -11.14 43.88 44.31
CA CYS A 59 -10.63 42.50 44.33
C CYS A 59 -11.80 41.53 44.16
N SER A 60 -11.96 40.96 42.97
CA SER A 60 -12.70 39.71 42.81
C SER A 60 -11.79 38.53 43.21
N PRO A 61 -12.32 37.53 43.90
CA PRO A 61 -11.50 36.34 44.24
C PRO A 61 -11.04 35.67 42.92
N PRO A 62 -9.83 35.05 42.92
CA PRO A 62 -9.33 34.35 41.72
C PRO A 62 -10.29 33.22 41.34
N PRO A 63 -10.51 32.95 40.04
CA PRO A 63 -11.34 31.83 39.62
C PRO A 63 -10.73 30.50 40.13
N THR A 64 -11.59 29.67 40.69
CA THR A 64 -11.21 28.31 41.08
C THR A 64 -10.55 27.59 39.90
N PRO A 65 -9.40 26.93 40.10
CA PRO A 65 -8.77 26.18 39.00
C PRO A 65 -9.73 25.11 38.49
N PRO A 66 -9.79 24.89 37.15
CA PRO A 66 -10.62 23.85 36.60
C PRO A 66 -10.21 22.48 37.20
N PRO A 67 -11.17 21.57 37.38
CA PRO A 67 -10.84 20.24 37.90
C PRO A 67 -9.77 19.60 37.00
N PRO A 68 -8.82 18.83 37.56
CA PRO A 68 -7.81 18.15 36.77
C PRO A 68 -8.49 17.24 35.78
N LEU A 69 -8.10 17.38 34.50
CA LEU A 69 -8.52 16.46 33.44
C LEU A 69 -8.20 15.03 33.85
N PRO A 70 -9.10 14.07 33.63
CA PRO A 70 -8.81 12.68 33.94
C PRO A 70 -7.53 12.24 33.24
N THR A 71 -6.54 11.85 34.03
CA THR A 71 -5.19 11.45 33.60
C THR A 71 -5.12 10.03 33.04
N THR A 72 -6.23 9.31 33.03
CA THR A 72 -6.32 8.01 32.39
C THR A 72 -6.86 8.18 30.96
N PRO A 73 -6.06 7.79 29.93
CA PRO A 73 -6.61 7.69 28.59
C PRO A 73 -7.81 6.73 28.64
N PRO A 74 -8.88 6.99 27.88
CA PRO A 74 -10.01 6.09 27.81
C PRO A 74 -9.50 4.67 27.47
N PRO A 75 -10.11 3.61 28.04
CA PRO A 75 -9.73 2.25 27.72
C PRO A 75 -9.76 2.07 26.20
N ARG A 76 -8.67 1.61 25.62
CA ARG A 76 -8.59 1.33 24.18
C ARG A 76 -9.59 0.20 23.91
N SER A 77 -10.74 0.52 23.32
CA SER A 77 -11.66 -0.49 22.87
C SER A 77 -11.03 -1.24 21.71
N GLY A 78 -10.72 -2.51 21.91
CA GLY A 78 -10.32 -3.42 20.82
C GLY A 78 -11.39 -3.54 19.73
N PRO A 79 -11.14 -4.30 18.66
CA PRO A 79 -12.13 -4.56 17.64
C PRO A 79 -13.34 -5.30 18.25
N PRO A 80 -14.56 -5.14 17.67
CA PRO A 80 -15.73 -5.91 18.08
C PRO A 80 -15.49 -7.42 18.08
N THR A 81 -15.94 -8.12 19.13
CA THR A 81 -15.72 -9.57 19.30
C THR A 81 -16.60 -10.46 18.42
N ASN A 82 -17.75 -9.95 17.97
CA ASN A 82 -18.68 -10.64 17.06
C ASN A 82 -19.04 -9.72 15.90
N PRO A 83 -18.11 -9.44 15.00
CA PRO A 83 -18.35 -8.46 13.95
C PRO A 83 -19.30 -9.00 12.87
N GLN A 84 -20.08 -8.08 12.28
CA GLN A 84 -20.92 -8.36 11.12
C GLN A 84 -20.18 -8.01 9.83
N ALA A 85 -20.45 -8.72 8.74
CA ALA A 85 -19.84 -8.41 7.43
C ALA A 85 -20.06 -6.93 7.06
N GLY A 86 -18.98 -6.25 6.65
CA GLY A 86 -18.98 -4.82 6.35
C GLY A 86 -18.89 -3.90 7.58
N GLN A 87 -18.91 -4.41 8.80
CA GLN A 87 -18.65 -3.60 10.00
C GLN A 87 -17.26 -3.00 9.96
N THR A 88 -17.12 -1.75 10.40
CA THR A 88 -15.85 -1.03 10.39
C THR A 88 -15.29 -0.84 11.80
N TYR A 89 -13.97 -0.80 11.89
CA TYR A 89 -13.21 -0.49 13.10
C TYR A 89 -12.04 0.42 12.74
N THR A 90 -11.81 1.46 13.53
CA THR A 90 -10.60 2.31 13.38
C THR A 90 -9.66 2.02 14.54
N GLU A 91 -8.44 1.59 14.22
CA GLU A 91 -7.40 1.34 15.21
C GLU A 91 -6.86 2.69 15.74
N PRO A 92 -6.97 2.96 17.05
CA PRO A 92 -6.76 4.31 17.58
C PRO A 92 -5.32 4.82 17.51
N LEU A 93 -4.32 3.91 17.57
CA LEU A 93 -2.90 4.30 17.58
C LEU A 93 -2.42 4.72 16.18
N SER A 94 -2.72 3.92 15.16
CA SER A 94 -2.30 4.16 13.78
C SER A 94 -3.28 5.03 13.01
N GLY A 95 -4.54 5.06 13.42
CA GLY A 95 -5.63 5.66 12.65
C GLY A 95 -6.06 4.81 11.44
N MET A 96 -5.55 3.58 11.30
CA MET A 96 -5.95 2.68 10.21
C MET A 96 -7.39 2.23 10.37
N GLY A 97 -8.19 2.40 9.31
CA GLY A 97 -9.55 1.88 9.23
C GLY A 97 -9.55 0.44 8.74
N PHE A 98 -10.32 -0.42 9.37
CA PHE A 98 -10.52 -1.82 9.00
C PHE A 98 -11.99 -2.09 8.69
N VAL A 99 -12.25 -3.08 7.84
CA VAL A 99 -13.57 -3.62 7.59
C VAL A 99 -13.56 -5.13 7.82
N TRP A 100 -14.65 -5.65 8.43
CA TRP A 100 -14.78 -7.08 8.66
C TRP A 100 -15.21 -7.79 7.38
N ILE A 101 -14.41 -8.74 6.96
CA ILE A 101 -14.68 -9.63 5.84
C ILE A 101 -15.16 -10.97 6.42
N GLY A 102 -16.43 -11.32 6.15
CA GLY A 102 -17.00 -12.58 6.63
C GLY A 102 -16.36 -13.80 5.94
N SER A 103 -16.41 -14.95 6.61
CA SER A 103 -15.93 -16.22 6.04
C SER A 103 -16.83 -16.68 4.89
N ALA A 104 -16.24 -17.04 3.74
CA ALA A 104 -16.92 -17.77 2.68
C ALA A 104 -15.90 -18.51 1.81
N CYS A 105 -16.39 -19.49 1.05
CA CYS A 105 -15.57 -20.14 0.04
C CYS A 105 -15.66 -19.38 -1.29
N PHE A 106 -14.56 -19.32 -2.03
CA PHE A 106 -14.50 -18.71 -3.36
C PHE A 106 -13.58 -19.50 -4.30
N ALA A 107 -13.73 -19.29 -5.60
CA ALA A 107 -12.81 -19.80 -6.59
C ALA A 107 -11.63 -18.83 -6.70
N MET A 108 -10.46 -19.22 -6.20
CA MET A 108 -9.20 -18.51 -6.32
C MET A 108 -8.54 -18.85 -7.66
N GLY A 109 -7.78 -17.92 -8.21
CA GLY A 109 -7.14 -18.07 -9.53
C GLY A 109 -8.00 -17.55 -10.68
N SER A 110 -7.65 -17.88 -11.91
CA SER A 110 -8.34 -17.41 -13.12
C SER A 110 -8.85 -18.56 -13.97
N ALA A 111 -10.02 -18.35 -14.62
CA ALA A 111 -10.55 -19.30 -15.59
C ALA A 111 -9.58 -19.47 -16.77
N GLU A 112 -9.56 -20.65 -17.40
CA GLU A 112 -8.67 -20.92 -18.55
C GLU A 112 -8.92 -19.96 -19.73
N THR A 113 -10.11 -19.43 -19.84
CA THR A 113 -10.52 -18.48 -20.86
C THR A 113 -10.24 -17.01 -20.50
N GLU A 114 -9.74 -16.73 -19.29
CA GLU A 114 -9.47 -15.37 -18.86
C GLU A 114 -8.33 -14.77 -19.67
N ARG A 115 -8.57 -13.58 -20.21
CA ARG A 115 -7.56 -12.85 -20.99
C ARG A 115 -6.37 -12.46 -20.10
N ASP A 116 -5.17 -12.54 -20.67
CA ASP A 116 -3.89 -12.23 -20.00
C ASP A 116 -3.56 -13.15 -18.80
N ARG A 117 -4.23 -14.31 -18.71
CA ARG A 117 -4.01 -15.30 -17.66
C ARG A 117 -2.60 -15.85 -17.70
N SER A 118 -1.99 -16.01 -16.50
CA SER A 118 -0.73 -16.71 -16.32
C SER A 118 -0.94 -18.18 -15.90
N ALA A 119 0.00 -19.06 -16.26
CA ALA A 119 -0.12 -20.49 -15.99
C ALA A 119 -0.14 -20.86 -14.49
N ASN A 120 0.37 -19.97 -13.63
CA ASN A 120 0.40 -20.12 -12.17
C ASN A 120 -0.89 -19.66 -11.46
N GLU A 121 -1.91 -19.23 -12.19
CA GLU A 121 -3.21 -18.79 -11.66
C GLU A 121 -4.22 -19.94 -11.70
N ILE A 122 -3.86 -21.10 -11.15
CA ILE A 122 -4.64 -22.35 -11.24
C ILE A 122 -5.95 -22.20 -10.46
N PRO A 123 -7.13 -22.42 -11.10
CA PRO A 123 -8.42 -22.31 -10.41
C PRO A 123 -8.56 -23.39 -9.35
N HIS A 124 -8.89 -23.01 -8.12
CA HIS A 124 -9.18 -23.92 -7.01
C HIS A 124 -10.06 -23.26 -5.96
N GLN A 125 -10.73 -24.06 -5.13
CA GLN A 125 -11.58 -23.54 -4.08
C GLN A 125 -10.77 -23.28 -2.81
N VAL A 126 -10.95 -22.07 -2.23
CA VAL A 126 -10.39 -21.68 -0.94
C VAL A 126 -11.48 -21.10 -0.05
N CYS A 127 -11.40 -21.35 1.25
CA CYS A 127 -12.39 -20.90 2.22
C CYS A 127 -11.71 -20.12 3.36
N PRO A 128 -11.40 -18.82 3.20
CA PRO A 128 -10.82 -18.00 4.25
C PRO A 128 -11.77 -17.90 5.45
N LYS A 129 -11.23 -17.91 6.66
CA LYS A 129 -11.98 -17.54 7.87
C LYS A 129 -12.29 -16.04 7.84
N GLY A 130 -13.21 -15.56 8.68
CA GLY A 130 -13.46 -14.13 8.82
C GLY A 130 -12.23 -13.39 9.41
N PHE A 131 -11.98 -12.19 8.92
CA PHE A 131 -10.85 -11.34 9.32
C PHE A 131 -11.17 -9.86 9.12
N TRP A 132 -10.47 -9.00 9.84
CA TRP A 132 -10.47 -7.56 9.60
C TRP A 132 -9.39 -7.21 8.57
N MET A 133 -9.74 -6.52 7.49
CA MET A 133 -8.76 -6.03 6.50
C MET A 133 -8.71 -4.51 6.52
N ALA A 134 -7.52 -3.94 6.45
CA ALA A 134 -7.34 -2.51 6.29
C ALA A 134 -8.05 -2.02 5.02
N LYS A 135 -8.89 -0.97 5.16
CA LYS A 135 -9.67 -0.42 4.06
C LYS A 135 -8.81 0.11 2.92
N TYR A 136 -7.63 0.57 3.26
CA TYR A 136 -6.66 1.20 2.39
C TYR A 136 -5.30 0.54 2.55
N GLU A 137 -4.42 0.80 1.62
CA GLU A 137 -2.98 0.56 1.78
C GLU A 137 -2.45 1.35 2.99
N ALA A 138 -1.38 0.89 3.62
CA ALA A 138 -0.71 1.65 4.68
C ALA A 138 -0.13 2.94 4.10
N THR A 139 -0.44 4.09 4.73
CA THR A 139 0.02 5.39 4.24
C THR A 139 1.39 5.78 4.79
N ASN A 140 2.06 6.74 4.14
CA ASN A 140 3.30 7.32 4.63
C ASN A 140 3.14 7.84 6.08
N ALA A 141 2.06 8.58 6.37
CA ALA A 141 1.82 9.10 7.72
C ALA A 141 1.63 7.99 8.77
N GLN A 142 1.02 6.87 8.39
CA GLN A 142 0.85 5.72 9.29
C GLN A 142 2.18 5.00 9.51
N TYR A 143 2.95 4.77 8.46
CA TYR A 143 4.24 4.09 8.53
C TYR A 143 5.29 4.92 9.31
N GLN A 144 5.31 6.23 9.12
CA GLN A 144 6.21 7.14 9.84
C GLN A 144 5.98 7.19 11.35
N ARG A 145 4.87 6.68 11.87
CA ARG A 145 4.69 6.45 13.32
C ARG A 145 5.58 5.30 13.86
N PHE A 146 5.93 4.37 13.00
CA PHE A 146 6.85 3.26 13.27
C PHE A 146 8.29 3.64 12.96
N ASP A 147 8.55 4.16 11.77
CA ASP A 147 9.87 4.62 11.32
C ASP A 147 9.77 6.08 10.82
N ALA A 148 10.07 7.03 11.72
CA ALA A 148 9.98 8.46 11.43
C ALA A 148 10.96 8.93 10.34
N ASN A 149 11.97 8.12 9.99
CA ASN A 149 12.96 8.45 8.98
C ASN A 149 12.65 7.83 7.61
N HIS A 150 11.58 7.04 7.50
CA HIS A 150 11.22 6.45 6.22
C HIS A 150 10.87 7.54 5.20
N ASP A 151 11.43 7.42 4.02
CA ASP A 151 11.19 8.28 2.87
C ASP A 151 10.81 7.41 1.65
N SER A 152 9.58 7.50 1.21
CA SER A 152 9.10 6.87 -0.02
C SER A 152 9.73 7.49 -1.28
N GLY A 153 10.41 8.62 -1.15
CA GLY A 153 11.18 9.27 -2.19
C GLY A 153 10.34 9.90 -3.29
N SER A 154 10.83 9.82 -4.50
CA SER A 154 10.19 10.37 -5.70
C SER A 154 10.30 9.40 -6.89
N TYR A 155 9.44 9.61 -7.85
CA TYR A 155 9.57 9.17 -9.24
C TYR A 155 9.61 10.41 -10.11
N GLU A 156 10.80 10.96 -10.28
CA GLU A 156 11.08 12.30 -10.73
C GLU A 156 10.21 12.81 -11.91
N PRO A 157 9.63 14.01 -11.79
CA PRO A 157 9.76 14.97 -10.68
C PRO A 157 8.69 14.81 -9.56
N TYR A 158 7.94 13.71 -9.53
CA TYR A 158 6.77 13.49 -8.67
C TYR A 158 7.18 12.89 -7.33
N SER A 159 6.76 13.52 -6.23
CA SER A 159 6.92 12.97 -4.88
C SER A 159 6.01 11.75 -4.66
N LEU A 160 6.53 10.74 -3.94
CA LEU A 160 5.78 9.58 -3.48
C LEU A 160 5.55 9.63 -1.96
N ASN A 161 5.86 10.76 -1.31
CA ASN A 161 6.00 10.89 0.14
C ASN A 161 4.93 11.78 0.78
N ALA A 162 3.79 12.02 0.09
CA ALA A 162 2.67 12.73 0.72
C ALA A 162 2.04 11.85 1.83
N ALA A 163 1.54 12.51 2.88
CA ALA A 163 1.09 11.85 4.09
C ALA A 163 0.00 10.79 3.87
N ASP A 164 -0.88 11.03 2.91
CA ASP A 164 -2.05 10.22 2.54
C ASP A 164 -1.81 9.30 1.32
N GLN A 165 -0.62 9.36 0.71
CA GLN A 165 -0.20 8.38 -0.29
C GLN A 165 0.22 7.06 0.38
N PRO A 166 0.09 5.89 -0.29
CA PRO A 166 0.62 4.64 0.23
C PRO A 166 2.13 4.72 0.46
N VAL A 167 2.58 4.11 1.54
CA VAL A 167 4.02 3.93 1.76
C VAL A 167 4.57 2.97 0.70
N VAL A 168 5.67 3.36 0.08
CA VAL A 168 6.36 2.54 -0.93
C VAL A 168 7.84 2.37 -0.58
N ARG A 169 8.57 1.59 -1.38
CA ARG A 169 9.99 1.25 -1.14
C ARG A 169 10.21 0.53 0.18
N VAL A 170 9.23 -0.23 0.64
CA VAL A 170 9.30 -1.09 1.81
C VAL A 170 9.48 -2.54 1.40
N SER A 171 10.40 -3.24 2.04
CA SER A 171 10.60 -4.68 1.90
C SER A 171 9.50 -5.46 2.63
N TRP A 172 9.40 -6.74 2.36
CA TRP A 172 8.50 -7.63 3.10
C TRP A 172 8.80 -7.65 4.60
N GLN A 173 10.10 -7.70 4.96
CA GLN A 173 10.53 -7.69 6.36
C GLN A 173 10.12 -6.40 7.08
N GLU A 174 10.23 -5.25 6.42
CA GLU A 174 9.83 -3.95 6.99
C GLU A 174 8.32 -3.84 7.15
N ALA A 175 7.54 -4.34 6.17
CA ALA A 175 6.09 -4.41 6.28
C ALA A 175 5.64 -5.33 7.44
N VAL A 176 6.32 -6.48 7.63
CA VAL A 176 6.09 -7.38 8.76
C VAL A 176 6.49 -6.70 10.08
N ALA A 177 7.63 -6.00 10.13
CA ALA A 177 8.07 -5.29 11.33
C ALA A 177 7.09 -4.19 11.76
N PHE A 178 6.49 -3.47 10.80
CA PHE A 178 5.40 -2.52 11.07
C PHE A 178 4.19 -3.21 11.71
N ALA A 179 3.75 -4.35 11.17
CA ALA A 179 2.65 -5.14 11.72
C ALA A 179 2.95 -5.62 13.16
N ASP A 180 4.18 -6.06 13.42
CA ASP A 180 4.63 -6.51 14.76
C ASP A 180 4.70 -5.36 15.75
N TRP A 181 5.21 -4.22 15.31
CA TRP A 181 5.21 -3.02 16.12
C TRP A 181 3.79 -2.62 16.55
N LEU A 182 2.85 -2.60 15.60
CA LEU A 182 1.46 -2.27 15.87
C LEU A 182 0.83 -3.31 16.79
N SER A 183 1.10 -4.60 16.57
CA SER A 183 0.63 -5.70 17.42
C SER A 183 1.10 -5.55 18.87
N THR A 184 2.39 -5.26 19.06
CA THR A 184 2.99 -5.05 20.38
C THR A 184 2.38 -3.85 21.09
N LYS A 185 2.18 -2.74 20.36
CA LYS A 185 1.63 -1.50 20.91
C LYS A 185 0.16 -1.57 21.31
N THR A 186 -0.61 -2.41 20.61
CA THR A 186 -2.08 -2.50 20.78
C THR A 186 -2.54 -3.75 21.50
N GLN A 187 -1.65 -4.74 21.66
CA GLN A 187 -1.96 -6.09 22.18
C GLN A 187 -2.99 -6.84 21.30
N SER A 188 -3.04 -6.52 20.03
CA SER A 188 -3.86 -7.17 19.00
C SER A 188 -2.95 -7.78 17.94
N ARG A 189 -3.42 -8.76 17.17
CA ARG A 189 -2.56 -9.44 16.17
C ARG A 189 -2.76 -8.86 14.78
N PHE A 190 -1.81 -8.02 14.36
CA PHE A 190 -1.71 -7.51 13.00
C PHE A 190 -0.69 -8.32 12.19
N ARG A 191 -0.97 -8.51 10.92
CA ARG A 191 -0.09 -9.16 9.95
C ARG A 191 -0.41 -8.70 8.52
N LEU A 192 0.44 -9.05 7.58
CA LEU A 192 0.08 -9.00 6.17
C LEU A 192 -1.04 -10.02 5.88
N PRO A 193 -1.90 -9.79 4.88
CA PRO A 193 -2.86 -10.79 4.43
C PRO A 193 -2.15 -12.03 3.88
N THR A 194 -2.74 -13.20 4.01
CA THR A 194 -2.39 -14.34 3.17
C THR A 194 -2.78 -14.04 1.72
N GLU A 195 -2.20 -14.73 0.77
CA GLU A 195 -2.54 -14.54 -0.64
C GLU A 195 -4.02 -14.81 -0.92
N ALA A 196 -4.58 -15.85 -0.28
CA ALA A 196 -5.99 -16.21 -0.39
C ALA A 196 -6.92 -15.16 0.23
N GLU A 197 -6.59 -14.61 1.41
CA GLU A 197 -7.33 -13.51 2.02
C GLU A 197 -7.32 -12.27 1.14
N TRP A 198 -6.16 -11.96 0.56
CA TRP A 198 -6.02 -10.82 -0.32
C TRP A 198 -6.93 -10.94 -1.56
N GLU A 199 -6.88 -12.09 -2.27
CA GLU A 199 -7.68 -12.29 -3.49
C GLU A 199 -9.17 -12.34 -3.17
N TYR A 200 -9.58 -13.04 -2.09
CA TYR A 200 -10.97 -13.06 -1.63
C TYR A 200 -11.50 -11.66 -1.36
N ALA A 201 -10.73 -10.87 -0.61
CA ALA A 201 -11.06 -9.49 -0.29
C ALA A 201 -11.08 -8.59 -1.53
N ALA A 202 -10.10 -8.74 -2.43
CA ALA A 202 -10.03 -7.98 -3.67
C ALA A 202 -11.23 -8.24 -4.57
N ARG A 203 -11.66 -9.47 -4.73
CA ARG A 203 -12.83 -9.80 -5.55
C ARG A 203 -14.11 -9.15 -5.04
N GLY A 204 -14.27 -8.95 -3.73
CA GLY A 204 -15.45 -8.28 -3.18
C GLY A 204 -16.78 -8.89 -3.63
N GLY A 205 -16.81 -10.22 -3.82
CA GLY A 205 -17.96 -10.97 -4.34
C GLY A 205 -18.08 -11.04 -5.87
N ARG A 206 -17.10 -10.49 -6.62
CA ARG A 206 -17.12 -10.54 -8.10
C ARG A 206 -16.46 -11.81 -8.64
N LEU A 207 -16.98 -12.27 -9.80
CA LEU A 207 -16.46 -13.44 -10.52
C LEU A 207 -15.51 -13.03 -11.68
N HIS A 208 -15.61 -11.79 -12.17
CA HIS A 208 -14.78 -11.28 -13.27
C HIS A 208 -13.33 -11.05 -12.82
N SER A 209 -12.46 -10.76 -13.76
CA SER A 209 -11.02 -10.52 -13.52
C SER A 209 -10.70 -9.16 -12.89
N ARG A 210 -11.63 -8.19 -13.01
CA ARG A 210 -11.48 -6.78 -12.59
C ARG A 210 -12.84 -6.20 -12.19
N TYR A 211 -12.84 -4.97 -11.60
CA TYR A 211 -14.07 -4.25 -11.25
C TYR A 211 -14.81 -3.65 -12.44
N TRP A 212 -14.12 -3.35 -13.52
CA TRP A 212 -14.63 -2.74 -14.74
C TRP A 212 -14.93 -3.77 -15.84
N ASP A 213 -14.89 -5.04 -15.50
CA ASP A 213 -15.13 -6.17 -16.40
C ASP A 213 -14.23 -6.06 -17.66
N ASP A 214 -14.81 -6.05 -18.86
CA ASP A 214 -14.07 -5.96 -20.12
C ASP A 214 -14.07 -4.54 -20.74
N ASP A 215 -14.63 -3.52 -20.05
CA ASP A 215 -14.60 -2.13 -20.54
C ASP A 215 -13.42 -1.35 -19.96
N PRO A 216 -12.27 -1.27 -20.65
CA PRO A 216 -11.08 -0.62 -20.14
C PRO A 216 -11.25 0.91 -19.93
N LYS A 217 -12.29 1.52 -20.53
CA LYS A 217 -12.59 2.96 -20.33
C LYS A 217 -13.14 3.26 -18.93
N GLN A 218 -13.69 2.26 -18.25
CA GLN A 218 -14.20 2.41 -16.89
C GLN A 218 -13.12 2.23 -15.83
N ALA A 219 -11.93 1.79 -16.20
CA ALA A 219 -10.87 1.40 -15.26
C ALA A 219 -10.49 2.54 -14.30
N CYS A 220 -10.31 3.76 -14.80
CA CYS A 220 -9.95 4.95 -14.04
C CYS A 220 -10.98 5.39 -12.97
N ARG A 221 -12.20 4.82 -13.00
CA ARG A 221 -13.18 5.01 -11.93
C ARG A 221 -12.87 4.19 -10.68
N TYR A 222 -12.16 3.07 -10.85
CA TYR A 222 -11.98 2.06 -9.82
C TYR A 222 -10.54 1.95 -9.32
N ALA A 223 -9.57 2.45 -10.10
CA ALA A 223 -8.16 2.21 -9.79
C ALA A 223 -7.25 3.30 -10.38
N ASN A 224 -6.18 3.62 -9.66
CA ASN A 224 -5.01 4.31 -10.21
C ASN A 224 -4.15 3.28 -10.95
N ILE A 225 -4.01 3.46 -12.25
CA ILE A 225 -3.40 2.49 -13.17
C ILE A 225 -2.61 3.23 -14.25
N TYR A 226 -1.77 2.50 -15.01
CA TYR A 226 -1.10 3.12 -16.14
C TYR A 226 -2.11 3.50 -17.24
N ASP A 227 -2.55 4.74 -17.19
CA ASP A 227 -3.58 5.35 -18.03
C ASP A 227 -2.99 6.39 -19.00
N GLU A 228 -3.85 7.16 -19.68
CA GLU A 228 -3.43 8.24 -20.56
C GLU A 228 -2.73 9.39 -19.81
N THR A 229 -3.09 9.68 -18.54
CA THR A 229 -2.44 10.71 -17.72
C THR A 229 -1.00 10.32 -17.43
N ALA A 230 -0.79 9.13 -16.89
CA ALA A 230 0.54 8.61 -16.59
C ALA A 230 1.38 8.45 -17.86
N ARG A 231 0.80 7.95 -18.95
CA ARG A 231 1.48 7.77 -20.24
C ARG A 231 1.99 9.10 -20.83
N LYS A 232 1.19 10.17 -20.76
CA LYS A 232 1.58 11.49 -21.27
C LYS A 232 2.74 12.08 -20.51
N ALA A 233 2.78 11.86 -19.19
CA ALA A 233 3.82 12.39 -18.31
C ALA A 233 5.07 11.49 -18.24
N LYS A 234 4.89 10.18 -18.23
CA LYS A 234 5.92 9.15 -18.10
C LYS A 234 5.62 7.96 -19.03
N PRO A 235 6.01 8.06 -20.31
CA PRO A 235 5.72 7.01 -21.27
C PRO A 235 6.56 5.75 -21.00
N PHE A 236 5.88 4.63 -20.80
CA PHE A 236 6.47 3.30 -20.83
C PHE A 236 6.31 2.67 -22.21
N ASN A 237 7.02 1.59 -22.49
CA ASN A 237 6.99 0.89 -23.78
C ASN A 237 5.90 -0.19 -23.88
N TRP A 238 4.90 -0.15 -23.00
CA TRP A 238 3.75 -1.08 -22.98
C TRP A 238 2.42 -0.34 -23.03
N ALA A 239 1.34 -1.11 -23.22
CA ALA A 239 -0.01 -0.58 -23.36
C ALA A 239 -0.50 0.08 -22.05
N ASN A 240 -1.30 1.13 -22.20
CA ASN A 240 -1.99 1.82 -21.13
C ASN A 240 -3.51 1.61 -21.23
N TYR A 241 -4.22 1.99 -20.16
CA TYR A 241 -5.68 2.07 -20.19
C TYR A 241 -6.13 3.34 -20.94
N PRO A 242 -7.22 3.26 -21.78
CA PRO A 242 -7.72 4.38 -22.58
C PRO A 242 -8.69 5.26 -21.77
N CYS A 243 -8.28 5.69 -20.58
CA CYS A 243 -9.01 6.62 -19.71
C CYS A 243 -8.01 7.55 -19.02
N GLU A 244 -8.48 8.52 -18.25
CA GLU A 244 -7.66 9.51 -17.53
C GLU A 244 -8.18 9.63 -16.11
N ASP A 245 -7.32 9.39 -15.09
CA ASP A 245 -7.64 9.56 -13.68
C ASP A 245 -7.02 10.82 -13.05
N GLY A 246 -6.13 11.49 -13.79
CA GLY A 246 -5.43 12.69 -13.34
C GLY A 246 -4.20 12.42 -12.46
N GLN A 247 -3.86 11.18 -12.17
CA GLN A 247 -2.69 10.79 -11.38
C GLN A 247 -1.54 10.33 -12.29
N VAL A 248 -0.34 10.79 -12.00
CA VAL A 248 0.86 10.41 -12.78
C VAL A 248 1.61 9.27 -12.11
N VAL A 249 1.56 9.23 -10.78
CA VAL A 249 2.21 8.26 -9.89
C VAL A 249 1.21 7.78 -8.85
N VAL A 250 1.66 7.31 -7.69
CA VAL A 250 0.76 6.90 -6.59
C VAL A 250 -0.25 7.99 -6.24
N ALA A 251 -1.51 7.63 -6.12
CA ALA A 251 -2.59 8.48 -5.67
C ALA A 251 -2.71 8.46 -4.13
N PRO A 252 -3.28 9.48 -3.48
CA PRO A 252 -3.78 9.36 -2.13
C PRO A 252 -4.77 8.18 -2.02
N VAL A 253 -4.68 7.42 -0.91
CA VAL A 253 -5.52 6.23 -0.74
C VAL A 253 -7.03 6.58 -0.69
N GLY A 254 -7.87 5.71 -1.23
CA GLY A 254 -9.33 5.83 -1.12
C GLY A 254 -9.98 6.81 -2.09
N GLN A 255 -9.29 7.26 -3.13
CA GLN A 255 -9.86 8.18 -4.13
C GLN A 255 -10.82 7.50 -5.10
N TYR A 256 -10.71 6.20 -5.29
CA TYR A 256 -11.48 5.45 -6.27
C TYR A 256 -12.70 4.76 -5.66
N THR A 257 -13.49 4.11 -6.49
CA THR A 257 -14.69 3.39 -6.03
C THR A 257 -14.31 2.15 -5.23
N ALA A 258 -14.83 2.04 -4.00
CA ALA A 258 -14.66 0.84 -3.18
C ALA A 258 -15.29 -0.40 -3.83
N ASN A 259 -14.73 -1.57 -3.53
CA ASN A 259 -15.32 -2.84 -3.93
C ASN A 259 -16.56 -3.22 -3.08
N GLY A 260 -17.16 -4.39 -3.38
CA GLY A 260 -18.36 -4.87 -2.68
C GLY A 260 -18.20 -5.12 -1.17
N PHE A 261 -16.97 -5.19 -0.67
CA PHE A 261 -16.66 -5.30 0.76
C PHE A 261 -16.27 -3.96 1.42
N GLY A 262 -16.27 -2.85 0.67
CA GLY A 262 -15.89 -1.53 1.18
C GLY A 262 -14.38 -1.32 1.27
N LEU A 263 -13.60 -2.09 0.50
CA LEU A 263 -12.15 -1.95 0.35
C LEU A 263 -11.83 -1.09 -0.87
N TYR A 264 -10.79 -0.29 -0.77
CA TYR A 264 -10.31 0.63 -1.81
C TYR A 264 -8.96 0.17 -2.32
N ASP A 265 -8.62 0.56 -3.54
CA ASP A 265 -7.29 0.43 -4.13
C ASP A 265 -6.76 -1.03 -4.14
N MET A 266 -7.68 -2.02 -4.19
CA MET A 266 -7.31 -3.45 -4.27
C MET A 266 -6.73 -3.84 -5.64
N LEU A 267 -6.92 -3.02 -6.66
CA LEU A 267 -6.27 -3.12 -7.96
C LEU A 267 -5.65 -1.76 -8.30
N GLY A 268 -4.42 -1.75 -8.79
CA GLY A 268 -3.70 -0.52 -9.11
C GLY A 268 -3.12 0.15 -7.85
N ASN A 269 -2.84 1.42 -7.93
CA ASN A 269 -2.12 2.26 -6.99
C ASN A 269 -0.75 1.67 -6.65
N VAL A 270 -0.61 0.80 -5.66
CA VAL A 270 0.62 0.05 -5.43
C VAL A 270 0.37 -1.47 -5.39
N ALA A 271 1.33 -2.25 -5.89
CA ALA A 271 1.36 -3.68 -5.65
C ALA A 271 1.55 -3.95 -4.15
N GLU A 272 0.96 -5.02 -3.64
CA GLU A 272 0.92 -5.26 -2.20
C GLU A 272 1.61 -6.55 -1.78
N TRP A 273 2.42 -6.46 -0.73
CA TRP A 273 2.98 -7.62 -0.07
C TRP A 273 1.89 -8.48 0.59
N THR A 274 1.95 -9.79 0.37
CA THR A 274 1.24 -10.78 1.20
C THR A 274 2.21 -11.51 2.13
N CYS A 275 1.70 -12.17 3.16
CA CYS A 275 2.56 -12.99 4.03
C CYS A 275 2.84 -14.39 3.49
N SER A 276 2.18 -14.81 2.39
CA SER A 276 2.32 -16.14 1.83
C SER A 276 3.64 -16.33 1.08
N GLU A 277 4.21 -17.52 1.18
CA GLU A 277 5.30 -17.93 0.31
C GLU A 277 4.77 -18.27 -1.07
N TYR A 278 5.52 -17.84 -2.10
CA TYR A 278 5.13 -18.13 -3.47
C TYR A 278 5.35 -19.58 -3.83
N ASP A 279 4.29 -20.22 -4.30
CA ASP A 279 4.28 -21.55 -4.89
C ASP A 279 3.54 -21.50 -6.25
N ASN A 280 4.14 -22.06 -7.28
CA ASN A 280 3.57 -22.11 -8.63
C ASN A 280 2.26 -22.89 -8.71
N THR A 281 2.02 -23.81 -7.81
CA THR A 281 0.99 -24.85 -7.91
C THR A 281 -0.07 -24.76 -6.81
N TYR A 282 0.00 -23.78 -5.91
CA TYR A 282 -0.93 -23.63 -4.78
C TYR A 282 -1.02 -24.91 -3.93
N THR A 283 0.05 -25.29 -3.27
CA THR A 283 0.06 -26.47 -2.37
C THR A 283 -0.42 -26.15 -0.95
N GLY A 284 -1.26 -25.15 -0.78
CA GLY A 284 -1.79 -24.67 0.50
C GLY A 284 -0.99 -23.51 1.11
N GLY A 285 0.10 -23.08 0.45
CA GLY A 285 0.91 -21.94 0.85
C GLY A 285 0.13 -20.60 0.77
N GLU A 286 -0.80 -20.52 -0.16
CA GLU A 286 -1.66 -19.34 -0.38
C GLU A 286 -2.57 -19.03 0.81
N SER A 287 -2.87 -20.02 1.64
CA SER A 287 -3.78 -19.90 2.80
C SER A 287 -3.05 -19.73 4.14
N ARG A 288 -1.73 -19.62 4.14
CA ARG A 288 -0.92 -19.46 5.37
C ARG A 288 0.19 -18.44 5.17
N CYS A 289 0.61 -17.81 6.26
CA CYS A 289 1.82 -17.00 6.25
C CYS A 289 3.06 -17.89 6.25
N ALA A 290 4.08 -17.48 5.52
CA ALA A 290 5.40 -18.08 5.56
C ALA A 290 6.03 -17.93 6.94
N ASP A 291 6.83 -18.90 7.35
CA ASP A 291 7.62 -18.80 8.56
C ASP A 291 8.61 -17.63 8.46
N ARG A 292 8.66 -16.79 9.52
CA ARG A 292 9.54 -15.62 9.57
C ARG A 292 11.02 -15.98 9.61
N GLY A 293 11.34 -17.18 10.07
CA GLY A 293 12.68 -17.76 10.09
C GLY A 293 12.99 -18.66 8.89
N ALA A 294 12.03 -18.82 7.97
CA ALA A 294 12.25 -19.61 6.76
C ALA A 294 13.36 -18.96 5.93
N THR A 295 14.34 -19.74 5.66
CA THR A 295 15.64 -19.46 5.03
C THR A 295 15.61 -18.37 3.97
N ALA A 296 16.64 -17.55 3.98
CA ALA A 296 16.99 -16.66 2.88
C ALA A 296 16.79 -17.37 1.53
N GLY A 297 15.74 -16.99 0.78
CA GLY A 297 15.48 -17.52 -0.56
C GLY A 297 14.04 -17.77 -0.94
N GLY A 298 13.10 -17.92 0.00
CA GLY A 298 11.68 -18.10 -0.32
C GLY A 298 11.06 -16.80 -0.83
N ARG A 299 10.52 -16.81 -2.06
CA ARG A 299 9.82 -15.64 -2.60
C ARG A 299 8.49 -15.42 -1.90
N ARG A 300 8.05 -14.17 -1.84
CA ARG A 300 6.72 -13.76 -1.34
C ARG A 300 5.84 -13.34 -2.50
N VAL A 301 4.53 -13.38 -2.29
CA VAL A 301 3.59 -13.04 -3.34
C VAL A 301 3.24 -11.56 -3.26
N LEU A 302 3.36 -10.86 -4.40
CA LEU A 302 2.79 -9.54 -4.63
C LEU A 302 1.48 -9.66 -5.39
N ARG A 303 0.52 -8.79 -5.06
CA ARG A 303 -0.82 -8.79 -5.61
C ARG A 303 -1.27 -7.38 -6.02
N GLY A 304 -2.29 -7.31 -6.89
CA GLY A 304 -3.01 -6.09 -7.22
C GLY A 304 -2.55 -5.37 -8.48
N GLY A 305 -1.26 -5.44 -8.81
CA GLY A 305 -0.65 -4.55 -9.79
C GLY A 305 -0.54 -3.12 -9.25
N SER A 306 -0.04 -2.21 -10.04
CA SER A 306 0.27 -0.84 -9.62
C SER A 306 -0.10 0.20 -10.68
N TRP A 307 0.07 1.49 -10.34
CA TRP A 307 -0.11 2.61 -11.25
C TRP A 307 0.81 2.54 -12.48
N SER A 308 1.91 1.82 -12.42
CA SER A 308 2.89 1.72 -13.49
C SER A 308 2.75 0.46 -14.35
N ASP A 309 1.83 -0.45 -14.02
CA ASP A 309 1.71 -1.74 -14.68
C ASP A 309 0.77 -1.70 -15.90
N TYR A 310 1.10 -2.49 -16.94
CA TYR A 310 0.23 -2.63 -18.09
C TYR A 310 -1.05 -3.44 -17.75
N PRO A 311 -2.12 -3.31 -18.54
CA PRO A 311 -3.44 -3.86 -18.20
C PRO A 311 -3.47 -5.35 -17.85
N GLY A 312 -2.60 -6.16 -18.43
CA GLY A 312 -2.55 -7.60 -18.17
C GLY A 312 -2.17 -7.97 -16.72
N LEU A 313 -1.50 -7.08 -16.00
CA LEU A 313 -1.04 -7.33 -14.62
C LEU A 313 -2.04 -6.84 -13.55
N VAL A 314 -2.94 -5.92 -13.90
CA VAL A 314 -3.91 -5.36 -12.95
C VAL A 314 -5.18 -6.22 -12.96
N ARG A 315 -5.11 -7.40 -12.31
CA ARG A 315 -6.18 -8.42 -12.22
C ARG A 315 -6.20 -9.06 -10.84
N PHE A 316 -7.39 -9.52 -10.41
CA PHE A 316 -7.51 -10.18 -9.10
C PHE A 316 -6.61 -11.40 -8.98
N ALA A 317 -6.50 -12.22 -10.01
CA ALA A 317 -5.77 -13.46 -9.98
C ALA A 317 -4.26 -13.31 -10.27
N TYR A 318 -3.82 -12.15 -10.79
CA TYR A 318 -2.41 -11.95 -11.09
C TYR A 318 -1.54 -12.01 -9.82
N ARG A 319 -0.45 -12.74 -9.91
CA ARG A 319 0.48 -13.00 -8.80
C ARG A 319 1.92 -12.86 -9.27
N PHE A 320 2.71 -12.12 -8.52
CA PHE A 320 4.12 -11.90 -8.83
C PHE A 320 5.03 -12.37 -7.68
N PRO A 321 6.03 -13.24 -7.97
CA PRO A 321 6.99 -13.71 -6.96
C PRO A 321 8.11 -12.69 -6.78
N ALA A 322 8.29 -12.15 -5.58
CA ALA A 322 9.36 -11.24 -5.23
C ALA A 322 10.22 -11.75 -4.07
N ALA A 323 11.52 -11.45 -4.12
CA ALA A 323 12.42 -11.69 -2.99
C ALA A 323 12.00 -10.81 -1.80
N PRO A 324 12.08 -11.30 -0.54
CA PRO A 324 11.61 -10.55 0.62
C PRO A 324 12.29 -9.18 0.84
N GLU A 325 13.50 -9.00 0.36
CA GLU A 325 14.27 -7.75 0.40
C GLU A 325 13.93 -6.75 -0.72
N TYR A 326 13.10 -7.16 -1.70
CA TYR A 326 12.74 -6.35 -2.85
C TYR A 326 12.01 -5.07 -2.41
N ARG A 327 12.38 -3.93 -3.01
CA ARG A 327 11.73 -2.63 -2.80
C ARG A 327 11.54 -1.95 -4.13
N LYS A 328 10.38 -1.32 -4.33
CA LYS A 328 10.07 -0.60 -5.57
C LYS A 328 9.21 0.63 -5.26
N PHE A 329 9.26 1.62 -6.13
CA PHE A 329 8.51 2.88 -6.01
C PHE A 329 6.97 2.74 -6.12
N ASP A 330 6.50 1.57 -6.48
CA ASP A 330 5.09 1.21 -6.67
C ASP A 330 4.72 -0.07 -5.89
N LEU A 331 5.46 -0.36 -4.80
CA LEU A 331 5.27 -1.53 -3.95
C LEU A 331 5.09 -1.11 -2.49
N GLY A 332 3.92 -1.42 -1.95
CA GLY A 332 3.50 -1.17 -0.58
C GLY A 332 2.84 -2.39 0.08
N PHE A 333 1.92 -2.17 0.99
CA PHE A 333 1.18 -3.23 1.68
C PHE A 333 -0.07 -2.72 2.38
N ARG A 334 -0.96 -3.63 2.72
CA ARG A 334 -2.04 -3.41 3.72
C ARG A 334 -2.02 -4.47 4.80
N LEU A 335 -2.72 -4.24 5.91
CA LEU A 335 -2.75 -5.15 7.04
C LEU A 335 -4.07 -5.91 7.17
N VAL A 336 -3.96 -7.07 7.80
CA VAL A 336 -5.05 -7.81 8.42
C VAL A 336 -4.89 -7.72 9.94
N LEU A 337 -6.02 -7.56 10.64
CA LEU A 337 -6.14 -7.72 12.08
C LEU A 337 -6.92 -9.02 12.33
N GLU A 338 -6.35 -9.91 13.11
CA GLU A 338 -7.00 -11.17 13.50
C GLU A 338 -8.11 -10.89 14.52
N PRO A 339 -9.23 -11.67 14.49
CA PRO A 339 -10.34 -11.52 15.41
C PRO A 339 -9.99 -11.79 16.87
#